data_407bc668c68257a0f519971c4eeccb71
#
_entry.id   407bc668c68257a0f519971c4eeccb71
#
_cell.length_a   1.000
_cell.length_b   1.000
_cell.length_c   1.000
_cell.angle_alpha   90.00
_cell.angle_beta   90.00
_cell.angle_gamma   90.00
#
_symmetry.space_group_name_H-M   'P 1'
#
loop_
_entity.id
_entity.type
_entity.pdbx_description
1 polymer ?
#
loop_
_entity_poly.entity_id
_entity_poly.type
_entity_poly.pdbx_seq_one_letter_code
_entity_poly.pdbx_strand_id
1 'polypeptide(L)'
;MTFKTATMDDFDIAFDYIEKLWTYNTYDRDAIHDVYVEVLSDDNSFAFFLVDDEGVAHGFCHGAYFNTFWLSGMTCYLSSLIVNEGERGQGYGTLLMDHARDLAKARGCKGIVLDSGMPRTEAHAFYEHYGFEKSCYGFDYYLEA
;
A
#
# COMPACT_ATOMS: atom_id res chain seq x y z
N MET A 1 9.40 16.35 -4.27
CA MET A 1 8.49 15.20 -4.23
C MET A 1 7.13 15.61 -3.73
N THR A 2 6.09 15.17 -4.41
CA THR A 2 4.70 15.39 -4.02
C THR A 2 3.94 14.08 -4.07
N PHE A 3 2.71 14.07 -3.55
CA PHE A 3 1.84 12.91 -3.61
C PHE A 3 0.72 13.16 -4.62
N LYS A 4 0.53 12.20 -5.51
CA LYS A 4 -0.50 12.27 -6.54
C LYS A 4 -1.53 11.16 -6.30
N THR A 5 -2.79 11.55 -6.09
CA THR A 5 -3.89 10.58 -6.01
C THR A 5 -3.99 9.82 -7.33
N ALA A 6 -4.09 8.50 -7.24
CA ALA A 6 -4.19 7.65 -8.43
C ALA A 6 -5.47 7.92 -9.21
N THR A 7 -5.38 7.95 -10.53
CA THR A 7 -6.50 8.10 -11.43
C THR A 7 -6.55 6.94 -12.42
N MET A 8 -7.62 6.85 -13.20
CA MET A 8 -7.74 5.81 -14.22
C MET A 8 -6.60 5.84 -15.25
N ASP A 9 -6.07 7.02 -15.55
CA ASP A 9 -4.96 7.17 -16.50
C ASP A 9 -3.64 6.58 -15.95
N ASP A 10 -3.56 6.34 -14.67
CA ASP A 10 -2.33 5.83 -14.01
C ASP A 10 -2.29 4.30 -13.89
N PHE A 11 -3.26 3.59 -14.49
CA PHE A 11 -3.36 2.14 -14.29
C PHE A 11 -2.09 1.39 -14.70
N ASP A 12 -1.48 1.74 -15.83
CA ASP A 12 -0.29 1.03 -16.31
C ASP A 12 0.86 1.13 -15.31
N ILE A 13 1.04 2.29 -14.70
CA ILE A 13 2.07 2.52 -13.69
C ILE A 13 1.74 1.73 -12.41
N ALA A 14 0.49 1.77 -11.97
CA ALA A 14 0.05 1.01 -10.79
C ALA A 14 0.23 -0.49 -11.01
N PHE A 15 -0.15 -1.01 -12.17
CA PHE A 15 0.00 -2.43 -12.49
C PHE A 15 1.46 -2.87 -12.45
N ASP A 16 2.37 -2.05 -12.99
CA ASP A 16 3.80 -2.31 -12.95
C ASP A 16 4.31 -2.44 -11.50
N TYR A 17 3.87 -1.56 -10.61
CA TYR A 17 4.21 -1.64 -9.19
C TYR A 17 3.65 -2.91 -8.53
N ILE A 18 2.43 -3.30 -8.86
CA ILE A 18 1.80 -4.51 -8.30
C ILE A 18 2.60 -5.75 -8.70
N GLU A 19 3.01 -5.85 -9.95
CA GLU A 19 3.82 -6.97 -10.43
C GLU A 19 5.19 -7.04 -9.72
N LYS A 20 5.78 -5.89 -9.41
CA LYS A 20 7.08 -5.82 -8.74
C LYS A 20 6.99 -6.07 -7.24
N LEU A 21 5.84 -5.79 -6.63
CA LEU A 21 5.65 -5.98 -5.19
C LEU A 21 5.49 -7.46 -4.82
N TRP A 22 4.68 -8.19 -5.60
CA TRP A 22 4.39 -9.60 -5.35
C TRP A 22 4.88 -10.46 -6.52
N THR A 23 6.20 -10.61 -6.60
CA THR A 23 6.89 -11.26 -7.73
C THR A 23 6.65 -12.77 -7.80
N TYR A 24 6.16 -13.38 -6.74
CA TYR A 24 5.85 -14.82 -6.69
C TYR A 24 4.52 -15.19 -7.35
N ASN A 25 3.72 -14.21 -7.74
CA ASN A 25 2.45 -14.40 -8.42
C ASN A 25 2.52 -13.90 -9.86
N THR A 26 1.61 -14.43 -10.68
CA THR A 26 1.34 -13.91 -12.02
C THR A 26 -0.04 -13.27 -12.00
N TYR A 27 -0.17 -12.07 -12.56
CA TYR A 27 -1.41 -11.31 -12.50
C TYR A 27 -2.03 -11.17 -13.88
N ASP A 28 -3.35 -11.45 -13.97
CA ASP A 28 -4.16 -11.14 -15.14
C ASP A 28 -4.43 -9.63 -15.14
N ARG A 29 -3.95 -8.95 -16.16
CA ARG A 29 -4.09 -7.50 -16.28
C ARG A 29 -5.55 -7.04 -16.23
N ASP A 30 -6.45 -7.74 -16.90
CA ASP A 30 -7.86 -7.37 -16.92
C ASP A 30 -8.52 -7.53 -15.55
N ALA A 31 -8.20 -8.60 -14.83
CA ALA A 31 -8.69 -8.80 -13.47
C ALA A 31 -8.19 -7.71 -12.51
N ILE A 32 -6.91 -7.36 -12.61
CA ILE A 32 -6.35 -6.27 -11.79
C ILE A 32 -6.96 -4.92 -12.16
N HIS A 33 -7.25 -4.70 -13.44
CA HIS A 33 -7.93 -3.48 -13.89
C HIS A 33 -9.30 -3.33 -13.22
N ASP A 34 -10.08 -4.41 -13.15
CA ASP A 34 -11.38 -4.41 -12.46
C ASP A 34 -11.22 -4.06 -10.98
N VAL A 35 -10.23 -4.63 -10.30
CA VAL A 35 -9.92 -4.28 -8.91
C VAL A 35 -9.54 -2.81 -8.79
N TYR A 36 -8.73 -2.30 -9.72
CA TYR A 36 -8.30 -0.90 -9.72
C TYR A 36 -9.49 0.06 -9.82
N VAL A 37 -10.44 -0.24 -10.70
CA VAL A 37 -11.68 0.54 -10.84
C VAL A 37 -12.43 0.58 -9.50
N GLU A 38 -12.58 -0.58 -8.85
CA GLU A 38 -13.26 -0.67 -7.55
C GLU A 38 -12.53 0.14 -6.47
N VAL A 39 -11.21 0.05 -6.42
CA VAL A 39 -10.41 0.81 -5.45
C VAL A 39 -10.61 2.31 -5.64
N LEU A 40 -10.56 2.80 -6.89
CA LEU A 40 -10.69 4.23 -7.15
C LEU A 40 -12.10 4.76 -6.87
N SER A 41 -13.11 3.92 -6.96
CA SER A 41 -14.51 4.31 -6.72
C SER A 41 -14.97 4.08 -5.28
N ASP A 42 -14.14 3.48 -4.43
CA ASP A 42 -14.47 3.18 -3.03
C ASP A 42 -13.99 4.29 -2.11
N ASP A 43 -14.91 4.97 -1.44
CA ASP A 43 -14.59 6.04 -0.49
C ASP A 43 -13.79 5.53 0.73
N ASN A 44 -13.79 4.23 0.97
CA ASN A 44 -13.03 3.59 2.03
C ASN A 44 -11.69 3.03 1.56
N SER A 45 -11.23 3.45 0.40
CA SER A 45 -9.91 3.09 -0.13
C SER A 45 -9.14 4.34 -0.52
N PHE A 46 -7.82 4.22 -0.54
CA PHE A 46 -6.95 5.25 -1.10
C PHE A 46 -5.84 4.60 -1.92
N ALA A 47 -5.40 5.29 -2.94
CA ALA A 47 -4.22 4.90 -3.72
C ALA A 47 -3.52 6.18 -4.19
N PHE A 48 -2.21 6.23 -4.04
CA PHE A 48 -1.44 7.40 -4.43
C PHE A 48 -0.02 7.03 -4.84
N PHE A 49 0.60 7.93 -5.58
CA PHE A 49 2.00 7.84 -6.00
C PHE A 49 2.82 8.94 -5.35
N LEU A 50 4.09 8.64 -5.11
CA LEU A 50 5.10 9.64 -4.83
C LEU A 50 5.70 10.05 -6.18
N VAL A 51 5.60 11.34 -6.54
CA VAL A 51 6.06 11.84 -7.84
C VAL A 51 7.04 12.99 -7.67
N ASP A 52 7.95 13.13 -8.63
CA ASP A 52 8.88 14.25 -8.67
C ASP A 52 8.28 15.45 -9.40
N ASP A 53 9.07 16.53 -9.55
CA ASP A 53 8.62 17.77 -10.19
C ASP A 53 8.28 17.59 -11.67
N GLU A 54 8.76 16.52 -12.29
CA GLU A 54 8.46 16.20 -13.69
C GLU A 54 7.29 15.22 -13.82
N GLY A 55 6.68 14.83 -12.69
CA GLY A 55 5.55 13.90 -12.68
C GLY A 55 5.94 12.43 -12.77
N VAL A 56 7.24 12.11 -12.65
CA VAL A 56 7.71 10.73 -12.67
C VAL A 56 7.47 10.07 -11.31
N ALA A 57 6.90 8.85 -11.33
CA ALA A 57 6.59 8.10 -10.12
C ALA A 57 7.84 7.43 -9.54
N HIS A 58 7.99 7.52 -8.21
CA HIS A 58 9.07 6.92 -7.45
C HIS A 58 8.56 5.91 -6.42
N GLY A 59 7.26 5.86 -6.21
CA GLY A 59 6.65 4.91 -5.29
C GLY A 59 5.14 4.90 -5.39
N PHE A 60 4.53 3.87 -4.80
CA PHE A 60 3.08 3.65 -4.85
C PHE A 60 2.61 3.12 -3.50
N CYS A 61 1.42 3.54 -3.09
CA CYS A 61 0.81 3.09 -1.84
C CYS A 61 -0.70 2.93 -2.03
N HIS A 62 -1.24 1.85 -1.48
CA HIS A 62 -2.67 1.56 -1.47
C HIS A 62 -3.08 1.06 -0.10
N GLY A 63 -4.23 1.51 0.37
CA GLY A 63 -4.80 1.06 1.62
C GLY A 63 -6.31 1.17 1.64
N ALA A 64 -6.90 0.63 2.69
CA ALA A 64 -8.35 0.66 2.88
C ALA A 64 -8.69 0.93 4.34
N TYR A 65 -9.86 1.49 4.57
CA TYR A 65 -10.37 1.78 5.91
C TYR A 65 -11.54 0.86 6.23
N PHE A 66 -11.53 0.30 7.43
CA PHE A 66 -12.66 -0.52 7.89
C PHE A 66 -12.72 -0.50 9.42
N ASN A 67 -13.90 -0.76 9.95
CA ASN A 67 -14.09 -0.82 11.40
C ASN A 67 -13.61 -2.15 11.95
N THR A 68 -12.88 -2.09 13.08
CA THR A 68 -12.46 -3.29 13.80
C THR A 68 -12.88 -3.20 15.25
N PHE A 69 -13.29 -4.34 15.80
CA PHE A 69 -13.63 -4.41 17.22
C PHE A 69 -12.39 -4.31 18.10
N TRP A 70 -11.28 -4.93 17.69
CA TRP A 70 -10.07 -4.95 18.56
C TRP A 70 -9.43 -3.59 18.73
N LEU A 71 -9.57 -2.66 17.77
CA LEU A 71 -9.11 -1.28 17.92
C LEU A 71 -10.22 -0.33 18.33
N SER A 72 -11.44 -0.83 18.47
CA SER A 72 -12.61 -0.04 18.86
C SER A 72 -12.93 1.10 17.91
N GLY A 73 -12.75 0.89 16.62
CA GLY A 73 -13.05 1.92 15.62
C GLY A 73 -12.46 1.67 14.26
N MET A 74 -12.36 2.75 13.51
CA MET A 74 -11.82 2.70 12.14
C MET A 74 -10.34 2.35 12.16
N THR A 75 -9.98 1.46 11.27
CA THR A 75 -8.62 0.95 11.12
C THR A 75 -8.17 1.16 9.69
N CYS A 76 -6.93 1.57 9.48
CA CYS A 76 -6.32 1.61 8.15
C CYS A 76 -5.55 0.32 7.91
N TYR A 77 -5.92 -0.40 6.85
CA TYR A 77 -5.16 -1.55 6.37
C TYR A 77 -4.29 -1.11 5.21
N LEU A 78 -2.98 -1.19 5.39
CA LEU A 78 -2.02 -0.84 4.36
C LEU A 78 -1.77 -2.07 3.49
N SER A 79 -2.31 -2.05 2.28
CA SER A 79 -2.26 -3.20 1.38
C SER A 79 -1.00 -3.25 0.53
N SER A 80 -0.53 -2.10 0.07
CA SER A 80 0.63 -2.02 -0.84
C SER A 80 1.48 -0.81 -0.50
N LEU A 81 2.78 -1.01 -0.40
CA LEU A 81 3.74 0.07 -0.28
C LEU A 81 5.03 -0.37 -0.97
N ILE A 82 5.41 0.32 -2.04
CA ILE A 82 6.57 -0.03 -2.83
C ILE A 82 7.28 1.21 -3.37
N VAL A 83 8.59 1.17 -3.34
CA VAL A 83 9.50 2.20 -3.89
C VAL A 83 10.22 1.58 -5.08
N ASN A 84 10.60 2.40 -6.05
CA ASN A 84 11.35 1.95 -7.22
C ASN A 84 12.62 1.21 -6.79
N GLU A 85 12.90 0.09 -7.48
CA GLU A 85 14.15 -0.62 -7.32
C GLU A 85 15.32 0.29 -7.70
N GLY A 86 16.39 0.23 -6.92
CA GLY A 86 17.55 1.13 -7.14
C GLY A 86 17.42 2.49 -6.46
N GLU A 87 16.24 2.85 -5.98
CA GLU A 87 16.01 4.10 -5.25
C GLU A 87 15.75 3.86 -3.76
N ARG A 88 15.92 2.64 -3.29
CA ARG A 88 15.79 2.29 -1.88
C ARG A 88 16.90 2.95 -1.07
N GLY A 89 16.60 3.27 0.20
CA GLY A 89 17.55 3.93 1.08
C GLY A 89 17.58 5.45 0.96
N GLN A 90 16.71 6.05 0.15
CA GLN A 90 16.60 7.50 -0.02
C GLN A 90 15.47 8.13 0.80
N GLY A 91 14.79 7.34 1.64
CA GLY A 91 13.71 7.84 2.48
C GLY A 91 12.34 7.88 1.81
N TYR A 92 12.20 7.36 0.60
CA TYR A 92 10.92 7.40 -0.13
C TYR A 92 9.85 6.53 0.52
N GLY A 93 10.23 5.38 1.07
CA GLY A 93 9.31 4.54 1.84
C GLY A 93 8.74 5.26 3.05
N THR A 94 9.56 6.02 3.74
CA THR A 94 9.13 6.83 4.88
C THR A 94 8.16 7.94 4.44
N LEU A 95 8.43 8.60 3.30
CA LEU A 95 7.51 9.60 2.75
C LEU A 95 6.15 8.99 2.44
N LEU A 96 6.12 7.81 1.80
CA LEU A 96 4.87 7.11 1.50
C LEU A 96 4.11 6.76 2.77
N MET A 97 4.80 6.22 3.77
CA MET A 97 4.19 5.83 5.05
C MET A 97 3.68 7.06 5.81
N ASP A 98 4.44 8.15 5.82
CA ASP A 98 4.01 9.40 6.47
C ASP A 98 2.71 9.92 5.86
N HIS A 99 2.59 9.88 4.53
CA HIS A 99 1.36 10.33 3.87
C HIS A 99 0.19 9.40 4.16
N ALA A 100 0.41 8.09 4.13
CA ALA A 100 -0.63 7.12 4.51
C ALA A 100 -1.08 7.33 5.95
N ARG A 101 -0.14 7.60 6.86
CA ARG A 101 -0.45 7.92 8.26
C ARG A 101 -1.29 9.18 8.37
N ASP A 102 -0.97 10.21 7.61
CA ASP A 102 -1.72 11.47 7.62
C ASP A 102 -3.14 11.26 7.10
N LEU A 103 -3.32 10.46 6.04
CA LEU A 103 -4.64 10.09 5.55
C LEU A 103 -5.44 9.30 6.60
N ALA A 104 -4.81 8.35 7.27
CA ALA A 104 -5.44 7.56 8.32
C ALA A 104 -5.87 8.44 9.50
N LYS A 105 -5.02 9.38 9.92
CA LYS A 105 -5.36 10.33 10.99
C LYS A 105 -6.53 11.23 10.60
N ALA A 106 -6.53 11.75 9.38
CA ALA A 106 -7.61 12.60 8.88
C ALA A 106 -8.94 11.84 8.84
N ARG A 107 -8.90 10.52 8.61
CA ARG A 107 -10.09 9.66 8.61
C ARG A 107 -10.53 9.25 10.01
N GLY A 108 -9.77 9.56 11.03
CA GLY A 108 -10.07 9.19 12.43
C GLY A 108 -9.69 7.76 12.78
N CYS A 109 -8.78 7.15 12.02
CA CYS A 109 -8.34 5.79 12.31
C CYS A 109 -7.64 5.68 13.65
N LYS A 110 -7.84 4.55 14.33
CA LYS A 110 -7.20 4.23 15.61
C LYS A 110 -5.81 3.63 15.44
N GLY A 111 -5.54 3.05 14.27
CA GLY A 111 -4.24 2.45 13.97
C GLY A 111 -4.10 2.08 12.51
N ILE A 112 -2.89 1.67 12.15
CA ILE A 112 -2.55 1.15 10.84
C ILE A 112 -2.07 -0.28 11.02
N VAL A 113 -2.61 -1.21 10.25
CA VAL A 113 -2.20 -2.61 10.26
C VAL A 113 -1.77 -3.02 8.88
N LEU A 114 -0.88 -3.99 8.79
CA LEU A 114 -0.44 -4.54 7.51
C LEU A 114 0.03 -5.98 7.69
N ASP A 115 0.05 -6.70 6.59
CA ASP A 115 0.65 -8.02 6.49
C ASP A 115 1.85 -7.93 5.55
N SER A 116 2.93 -8.64 5.87
CA SER A 116 4.10 -8.71 5.01
C SER A 116 4.58 -10.14 4.94
N GLY A 117 4.79 -10.65 3.72
CA GLY A 117 5.22 -12.01 3.51
C GLY A 117 6.49 -12.37 4.31
N MET A 118 6.53 -13.58 4.85
CA MET A 118 7.63 -14.01 5.73
C MET A 118 9.03 -13.83 5.12
N PRO A 119 9.26 -14.07 3.81
CA PRO A 119 10.58 -13.87 3.21
C PRO A 119 11.02 -12.41 3.05
N ARG A 120 10.13 -11.46 3.21
CA ARG A 120 10.40 -10.04 2.96
C ARG A 120 11.05 -9.37 4.18
N THR A 121 12.21 -9.88 4.60
CA THR A 121 12.88 -9.45 5.83
C THR A 121 13.31 -7.99 5.84
N GLU A 122 13.68 -7.44 4.67
CA GLU A 122 14.04 -6.01 4.56
C GLU A 122 12.82 -5.12 4.79
N ALA A 123 11.67 -5.52 4.27
CA ALA A 123 10.41 -4.80 4.51
C ALA A 123 10.04 -4.84 6.00
N HIS A 124 10.20 -5.99 6.65
CA HIS A 124 9.95 -6.12 8.09
C HIS A 124 10.84 -5.18 8.89
N ALA A 125 12.13 -5.10 8.56
CA ALA A 125 13.05 -4.17 9.23
C ALA A 125 12.60 -2.72 9.05
N PHE A 126 12.14 -2.35 7.85
CA PHE A 126 11.61 -1.02 7.60
C PHE A 126 10.40 -0.71 8.49
N TYR A 127 9.43 -1.65 8.56
CA TYR A 127 8.24 -1.43 9.38
C TYR A 127 8.55 -1.34 10.86
N GLU A 128 9.41 -2.20 11.37
CA GLU A 128 9.82 -2.15 12.78
C GLU A 128 10.58 -0.86 13.10
N HIS A 129 11.46 -0.43 12.22
CA HIS A 129 12.19 0.84 12.38
C HIS A 129 11.24 2.04 12.35
N TYR A 130 10.20 1.98 11.54
CA TYR A 130 9.17 3.04 11.48
C TYR A 130 8.36 3.12 12.77
N GLY A 131 8.21 2.02 13.50
CA GLY A 131 7.49 1.97 14.76
C GLY A 131 6.40 0.91 14.85
N PHE A 132 6.25 0.07 13.82
CA PHE A 132 5.28 -1.03 13.87
C PHE A 132 5.77 -2.13 14.81
N GLU A 133 4.83 -2.76 15.51
CA GLU A 133 5.08 -3.97 16.28
C GLU A 133 4.80 -5.19 15.41
N LYS A 134 5.69 -6.16 15.45
CA LYS A 134 5.49 -7.46 14.82
C LYS A 134 4.69 -8.33 15.78
N SER A 135 3.36 -8.28 15.69
CA SER A 135 2.47 -8.79 16.73
C SER A 135 1.65 -10.02 16.32
N CYS A 136 1.51 -10.32 15.03
CA CYS A 136 0.57 -11.33 14.56
C CYS A 136 1.15 -12.20 13.45
N TYR A 137 0.57 -13.40 13.30
CA TYR A 137 0.78 -14.24 12.13
C TYR A 137 -0.41 -14.10 11.18
N GLY A 138 -0.15 -14.04 9.88
CA GLY A 138 -1.19 -14.09 8.87
C GLY A 138 -1.49 -15.53 8.48
N PHE A 139 -2.77 -15.84 8.27
CA PHE A 139 -3.23 -17.14 7.79
C PHE A 139 -4.10 -16.94 6.56
N ASP A 140 -3.78 -17.62 5.47
CA ASP A 140 -4.52 -17.51 4.22
C ASP A 140 -5.30 -18.78 3.95
N TYR A 141 -6.56 -18.63 3.56
CA TYR A 141 -7.39 -19.72 3.08
C TYR A 141 -8.03 -19.26 1.77
N TYR A 142 -7.54 -19.80 0.65
CA TYR A 142 -8.01 -19.37 -0.67
C TYR A 142 -9.31 -20.06 -1.03
N LEU A 143 -10.29 -19.26 -1.50
CA LEU A 143 -11.63 -19.76 -1.87
C LEU A 143 -11.69 -20.21 -3.32
N GLU A 144 -10.75 -19.81 -4.15
CA GLU A 144 -10.61 -20.23 -5.54
C GLU A 144 -9.23 -20.81 -5.77
N ALA A 145 -9.16 -21.86 -6.59
CA ALA A 145 -7.90 -22.52 -6.91
C ALA A 145 -7.17 -21.77 -8.01
#